data_0968b817c932f38bc845ab652e7021d5
#
_entry.id   0968b817c932f38bc845ab652e7021d5
#
_cell.length_a   1.000
_cell.length_b   1.000
_cell.length_c   1.000
_cell.angle_alpha   90.00
_cell.angle_beta   90.00
_cell.angle_gamma   90.00
#
_symmetry.space_group_name_H-M   'P 1'
#
loop_
_entity.id
_entity.type
_entity.pdbx_description
1 polymer ?
#
loop_
_entity_poly.entity_id
_entity_poly.type
_entity_poly.pdbx_seq_one_letter_code
_entity_poly.pdbx_strand_id
1 'polypeptide(L)'
;RRGKEPAKGTLDLSGGFIDMYETGEEGVAREVLEETGLQVEEAVYQFSLPNTYLYSGFLVHTLDQFFLCKVKDTSRIKAMDDVAESFWLPLDEVNPEEFGLDSVREGVRRFLKEHKL
;
A
#
# COMPACT_ATOMS: atom_id res chain seq x y z
N ARG A 1 8.54 2.92 -2.85
CA ARG A 1 8.58 3.86 -3.99
C ARG A 1 8.18 3.15 -5.28
N ARG A 2 7.33 3.75 -6.04
CA ARG A 2 6.83 3.16 -7.29
C ARG A 2 7.93 3.08 -8.35
N GLY A 3 8.08 1.90 -8.97
CA GLY A 3 9.05 1.65 -10.02
C GLY A 3 8.51 1.81 -11.44
N LYS A 4 7.21 2.01 -11.61
CA LYS A 4 6.55 2.12 -12.92
C LYS A 4 5.42 3.14 -12.91
N GLU A 5 4.98 3.57 -14.10
CA GLU A 5 3.80 4.42 -14.24
C GLU A 5 2.52 3.66 -13.89
N PRO A 6 1.45 4.34 -13.42
CA PRO A 6 1.38 5.77 -13.18
C PRO A 6 2.14 6.19 -11.92
N ALA A 7 2.49 7.47 -11.85
CA ALA A 7 3.13 8.09 -10.68
C ALA A 7 4.50 7.50 -10.31
N LYS A 8 5.29 7.09 -11.31
CA LYS A 8 6.63 6.55 -11.11
C LYS A 8 7.50 7.49 -10.28
N GLY A 9 8.22 6.93 -9.32
CA GLY A 9 9.11 7.68 -8.43
C GLY A 9 8.45 8.27 -7.19
N THR A 10 7.12 8.27 -7.11
CA THR A 10 6.41 8.71 -5.90
C THR A 10 6.32 7.59 -4.88
N LEU A 11 5.96 7.93 -3.66
CA LEU A 11 5.74 6.94 -2.62
C LEU A 11 4.41 6.24 -2.83
N ASP A 12 4.32 5.01 -2.33
CA ASP A 12 3.11 4.21 -2.35
C ASP A 12 3.12 3.29 -1.14
N LEU A 13 1.96 2.78 -0.82
CA LEU A 13 1.82 1.70 0.15
C LEU A 13 1.90 0.36 -0.60
N SER A 14 2.32 -0.70 0.10
CA SER A 14 2.27 -2.04 -0.48
C SER A 14 0.83 -2.44 -0.76
N GLY A 15 0.57 -2.99 -1.94
CA GLY A 15 -0.76 -3.44 -2.31
C GLY A 15 -0.89 -3.71 -3.79
N GLY A 16 -2.07 -4.12 -4.17
CA GLY A 16 -2.40 -4.44 -5.56
C GLY A 16 -3.79 -5.01 -5.66
N PHE A 17 -4.11 -5.59 -6.80
CA PHE A 17 -5.40 -6.27 -6.99
C PHE A 17 -5.42 -7.59 -6.25
N ILE A 18 -6.55 -7.89 -5.60
CA ILE A 18 -6.73 -9.21 -4.99
C ILE A 18 -6.90 -10.27 -6.07
N ASP A 19 -6.47 -11.49 -5.76
CA ASP A 19 -6.67 -12.65 -6.62
C ASP A 19 -8.06 -13.24 -6.41
N MET A 20 -8.49 -14.07 -7.36
CA MET A 20 -9.77 -14.75 -7.26
C MET A 20 -9.84 -15.61 -6.00
N TYR A 21 -10.97 -15.53 -5.28
CA TYR A 21 -11.23 -16.23 -4.04
C TYR A 21 -10.36 -15.83 -2.84
N GLU A 22 -9.58 -14.78 -2.99
CA GLU A 22 -8.73 -14.26 -1.93
C GLU A 22 -9.51 -13.23 -1.10
N THR A 23 -9.38 -13.29 0.24
CA THR A 23 -9.92 -12.23 1.09
C THR A 23 -9.02 -10.99 1.03
N GLY A 24 -9.52 -9.85 1.52
CA GLY A 24 -8.70 -8.65 1.62
C GLY A 24 -7.46 -8.86 2.47
N GLU A 25 -7.61 -9.55 3.60
CA GLU A 25 -6.50 -9.87 4.51
C GLU A 25 -5.46 -10.78 3.84
N GLU A 26 -5.90 -11.80 3.13
CA GLU A 26 -5.00 -12.69 2.37
C GLU A 26 -4.28 -11.92 1.25
N GLY A 27 -5.02 -11.06 0.55
CA GLY A 27 -4.48 -10.27 -0.55
C GLY A 27 -3.41 -9.30 -0.09
N VAL A 28 -3.65 -8.56 0.98
CA VAL A 28 -2.66 -7.60 1.48
C VAL A 28 -1.42 -8.32 2.00
N ALA A 29 -1.59 -9.46 2.67
CA ALA A 29 -0.45 -10.24 3.16
C ALA A 29 0.41 -10.76 2.01
N ARG A 30 -0.21 -11.25 0.94
CA ARG A 30 0.48 -11.71 -0.27
C ARG A 30 1.24 -10.57 -0.93
N GLU A 31 0.58 -9.43 -1.13
CA GLU A 31 1.20 -8.25 -1.77
C GLU A 31 2.38 -7.72 -0.96
N VAL A 32 2.25 -7.64 0.36
CA VAL A 32 3.35 -7.20 1.22
C VAL A 32 4.55 -8.16 1.07
N LEU A 33 4.31 -9.46 1.07
CA LEU A 33 5.37 -10.45 0.91
C LEU A 33 6.04 -10.33 -0.47
N GLU A 34 5.26 -10.21 -1.53
CA GLU A 34 5.79 -10.09 -2.89
C GLU A 34 6.62 -8.84 -3.10
N GLU A 35 6.20 -7.71 -2.51
CA GLU A 35 6.83 -6.41 -2.75
C GLU A 35 7.96 -6.09 -1.78
N THR A 36 7.92 -6.61 -0.56
CA THR A 36 8.87 -6.24 0.49
C THR A 36 9.62 -7.42 1.11
N GLY A 37 9.17 -8.64 0.87
CA GLY A 37 9.73 -9.83 1.54
C GLY A 37 9.30 -10.00 2.99
N LEU A 38 8.44 -9.12 3.50
CA LEU A 38 7.97 -9.19 4.89
C LEU A 38 6.79 -10.13 5.03
N GLN A 39 6.75 -10.88 6.14
CA GLN A 39 5.63 -11.76 6.47
C GLN A 39 4.66 -11.06 7.41
N VAL A 40 3.41 -10.94 6.99
CA VAL A 40 2.35 -10.32 7.79
C VAL A 40 1.84 -11.33 8.81
N GLU A 41 1.87 -10.96 10.09
CA GLU A 41 1.28 -11.73 11.18
C GLU A 41 -0.21 -11.45 11.33
N GLU A 42 -0.59 -10.19 11.16
CA GLU A 42 -1.95 -9.74 11.38
C GLU A 42 -2.24 -8.57 10.44
N ALA A 43 -3.41 -8.60 9.82
CA ALA A 43 -3.90 -7.53 8.98
C ALA A 43 -5.26 -7.08 9.53
N VAL A 44 -5.35 -5.82 9.96
CA VAL A 44 -6.57 -5.26 10.55
C VAL A 44 -7.15 -4.22 9.59
N TYR A 45 -8.36 -4.47 9.13
CA TYR A 45 -9.06 -3.56 8.22
C TYR A 45 -9.27 -2.19 8.87
N GLN A 46 -8.96 -1.14 8.15
CA GLN A 46 -9.11 0.23 8.62
C GLN A 46 -10.31 0.93 7.98
N PHE A 47 -10.30 1.02 6.66
CA PHE A 47 -11.33 1.71 5.89
C PHE A 47 -11.15 1.40 4.41
N SER A 48 -12.11 1.84 3.59
CA SER A 48 -12.01 1.76 2.13
C SER A 48 -12.21 3.15 1.52
N LEU A 49 -11.60 3.37 0.35
CA LEU A 49 -11.74 4.60 -0.41
C LEU A 49 -11.92 4.26 -1.89
N PRO A 50 -12.81 4.98 -2.59
CA PRO A 50 -12.96 4.78 -4.03
C PRO A 50 -11.79 5.38 -4.79
N ASN A 51 -11.45 4.77 -5.91
CA ASN A 51 -10.40 5.26 -6.80
C ASN A 51 -10.73 4.96 -8.24
N THR A 52 -10.11 5.70 -9.15
CA THR A 52 -10.05 5.36 -10.57
C THR A 52 -8.59 5.09 -10.91
N TYR A 53 -8.34 3.98 -11.58
CA TYR A 53 -7.00 3.52 -11.87
C TYR A 53 -6.85 3.22 -13.35
N LEU A 54 -5.85 3.83 -13.99
CA LEU A 54 -5.55 3.55 -15.39
C LEU A 54 -4.72 2.27 -15.49
N TYR A 55 -5.34 1.22 -16.00
CA TYR A 55 -4.72 -0.09 -16.12
C TYR A 55 -4.82 -0.59 -17.56
N SER A 56 -3.66 -0.85 -18.19
CA SER A 56 -3.57 -1.34 -19.57
C SER A 56 -4.40 -0.53 -20.57
N GLY A 57 -4.41 0.80 -20.43
CA GLY A 57 -5.14 1.71 -21.30
C GLY A 57 -6.62 1.87 -20.98
N PHE A 58 -7.13 1.19 -19.96
CA PHE A 58 -8.52 1.29 -19.51
C PHE A 58 -8.61 1.95 -18.15
N LEU A 59 -9.65 2.77 -17.98
CA LEU A 59 -9.96 3.38 -16.70
C LEU A 59 -10.81 2.41 -15.88
N VAL A 60 -10.28 1.97 -14.74
CA VAL A 60 -10.92 1.01 -13.86
C VAL A 60 -11.33 1.69 -12.56
N HIS A 61 -12.59 1.51 -12.16
CA HIS A 61 -13.05 1.92 -10.84
C HIS A 61 -12.68 0.86 -9.82
N THR A 62 -12.03 1.26 -8.74
CA THR A 62 -11.65 0.36 -7.65
C THR A 62 -12.21 0.86 -6.34
N LEU A 63 -12.40 -0.06 -5.41
CA LEU A 63 -12.65 0.24 -4.01
C LEU A 63 -11.43 -0.25 -3.25
N ASP A 64 -10.56 0.69 -2.88
CA ASP A 64 -9.30 0.37 -2.25
C ASP A 64 -9.51 0.13 -0.75
N GLN A 65 -9.16 -1.06 -0.29
CA GLN A 65 -9.25 -1.43 1.12
C GLN A 65 -7.91 -1.25 1.78
N PHE A 66 -7.89 -0.60 2.93
CA PHE A 66 -6.66 -0.29 3.67
C PHE A 66 -6.59 -1.12 4.95
N PHE A 67 -5.41 -1.69 5.20
CA PHE A 67 -5.15 -2.54 6.35
C PHE A 67 -3.94 -2.04 7.12
N LEU A 68 -4.03 -2.13 8.44
CA LEU A 68 -2.87 -1.97 9.30
C LEU A 68 -2.26 -3.35 9.50
N CYS A 69 -1.03 -3.54 9.03
CA CYS A 69 -0.37 -4.83 9.04
C CYS A 69 0.75 -4.88 10.07
N LYS A 70 0.72 -5.92 10.91
CA LYS A 70 1.82 -6.24 11.80
C LYS A 70 2.67 -7.32 11.13
N VAL A 71 3.97 -7.11 11.06
CA VAL A 71 4.91 -8.03 10.41
C VAL A 71 5.82 -8.70 11.42
N LYS A 72 6.31 -9.90 11.08
CA LYS A 72 7.11 -10.74 12.00
C LYS A 72 8.50 -10.18 12.25
N ASP A 73 9.17 -9.68 11.22
CA ASP A 73 10.54 -9.21 11.33
C ASP A 73 10.75 -8.02 10.40
N THR A 74 10.79 -6.83 10.97
CA THR A 74 10.91 -5.58 10.20
C THR A 74 12.29 -5.40 9.56
N SER A 75 13.30 -6.13 10.02
CA SER A 75 14.67 -6.01 9.49
C SER A 75 14.83 -6.65 8.11
N ARG A 76 13.86 -7.45 7.67
CA ARG A 76 13.95 -8.20 6.40
C ARG A 76 13.39 -7.46 5.20
N ILE A 77 13.12 -6.19 5.32
CA ILE A 77 12.55 -5.41 4.23
C ILE A 77 13.49 -5.35 3.01
N LYS A 78 12.92 -5.57 1.83
CA LYS A 78 13.62 -5.51 0.53
C LYS A 78 12.69 -4.86 -0.49
N ALA A 79 13.28 -4.30 -1.54
CA ALA A 79 12.50 -3.89 -2.71
C ALA A 79 12.42 -5.08 -3.66
N MET A 80 11.21 -5.54 -3.97
CA MET A 80 10.95 -6.71 -4.81
C MET A 80 9.86 -6.39 -5.82
N ASP A 81 9.71 -7.21 -6.86
CA ASP A 81 8.71 -7.06 -7.91
C ASP A 81 8.86 -5.68 -8.61
N ASP A 82 7.79 -4.93 -8.81
CA ASP A 82 7.79 -3.63 -9.49
C ASP A 82 8.18 -2.45 -8.59
N VAL A 83 8.68 -2.74 -7.40
CA VAL A 83 9.05 -1.72 -6.42
C VAL A 83 10.49 -1.28 -6.64
N ALA A 84 10.71 0.03 -6.81
CA ALA A 84 12.05 0.58 -6.98
C ALA A 84 12.82 0.59 -5.67
N GLU A 85 12.14 0.83 -4.56
CA GLU A 85 12.75 1.01 -3.25
C GLU A 85 11.74 0.76 -2.15
N SER A 86 12.10 0.01 -1.12
CA SER A 86 11.29 -0.19 0.08
C SER A 86 12.05 0.27 1.30
N PHE A 87 11.38 1.00 2.18
CA PHE A 87 12.02 1.55 3.38
C PHE A 87 10.98 1.84 4.46
N TRP A 88 11.47 2.01 5.67
CA TRP A 88 10.65 2.41 6.82
C TRP A 88 10.73 3.92 7.02
N LEU A 89 9.59 4.53 7.36
CA LEU A 89 9.52 5.94 7.76
C LEU A 89 8.87 6.02 9.14
N PRO A 90 9.43 6.81 10.06
CA PRO A 90 8.70 7.15 11.28
C PRO A 90 7.36 7.81 10.92
N LEU A 91 6.33 7.51 11.68
CA LEU A 91 4.98 7.98 11.38
C LEU A 91 4.88 9.51 11.33
N ASP A 92 5.65 10.22 12.17
CA ASP A 92 5.68 11.69 12.20
C ASP A 92 6.44 12.31 11.03
N GLU A 93 7.16 11.50 10.24
CA GLU A 93 7.87 11.96 9.03
C GLU A 93 7.10 11.65 7.74
N VAL A 94 5.96 10.97 7.84
CA VAL A 94 5.14 10.63 6.67
C VAL A 94 4.39 11.87 6.19
N ASN A 95 4.61 12.24 4.93
CA ASN A 95 3.93 13.36 4.29
C ASN A 95 3.00 12.83 3.19
N PRO A 96 1.68 12.98 3.33
CA PRO A 96 0.73 12.50 2.31
C PRO A 96 0.99 13.04 0.91
N GLU A 97 1.52 14.24 0.79
CA GLU A 97 1.77 14.87 -0.51
C GLU A 97 2.86 14.16 -1.34
N GLU A 98 3.68 13.31 -0.71
CA GLU A 98 4.69 12.52 -1.42
C GLU A 98 4.11 11.29 -2.12
N PHE A 99 2.84 10.97 -1.86
CA PHE A 99 2.14 9.82 -2.46
C PHE A 99 1.44 10.24 -3.73
N GLY A 100 1.72 9.54 -4.82
CA GLY A 100 1.26 9.95 -6.15
C GLY A 100 -0.13 9.46 -6.55
N LEU A 101 -0.65 8.43 -5.90
CA LEU A 101 -1.99 7.90 -6.19
C LEU A 101 -3.02 8.54 -5.26
N ASP A 102 -4.13 9.01 -5.83
CA ASP A 102 -5.12 9.80 -5.10
C ASP A 102 -5.72 9.08 -3.88
N SER A 103 -6.16 7.84 -4.05
CA SER A 103 -6.74 7.08 -2.94
C SER A 103 -5.72 6.79 -1.85
N VAL A 104 -4.48 6.50 -2.23
CA VAL A 104 -3.39 6.24 -1.29
C VAL A 104 -3.08 7.51 -0.49
N ARG A 105 -2.99 8.65 -1.16
CA ARG A 105 -2.77 9.94 -0.50
C ARG A 105 -3.86 10.23 0.53
N GLU A 106 -5.11 10.06 0.14
CA GLU A 106 -6.24 10.27 1.05
C GLU A 106 -6.26 9.25 2.19
N GLY A 107 -5.93 8.00 1.89
CA GLY A 107 -5.83 6.95 2.90
C GLY A 107 -4.75 7.25 3.94
N VAL A 108 -3.59 7.72 3.50
CA VAL A 108 -2.50 8.14 4.40
C VAL A 108 -2.95 9.29 5.28
N ARG A 109 -3.59 10.32 4.70
CA ARG A 109 -4.13 11.46 5.48
C ARG A 109 -5.09 10.99 6.55
N ARG A 110 -6.03 10.14 6.19
CA ARG A 110 -7.05 9.63 7.11
C ARG A 110 -6.43 8.80 8.22
N PHE A 111 -5.50 7.93 7.88
CA PHE A 111 -4.80 7.11 8.88
C PHE A 111 -4.04 7.97 9.88
N LEU A 112 -3.28 8.96 9.40
CA LEU A 112 -2.52 9.88 10.26
C LEU A 112 -3.44 10.67 11.19
N LYS A 113 -4.58 11.11 10.67
CA LYS A 113 -5.57 11.86 11.48
C LYS A 113 -6.17 10.98 12.56
N GLU A 114 -6.49 9.73 12.26
CA GLU A 114 -7.12 8.81 13.21
C GLU A 114 -6.12 8.26 14.26
N HIS A 115 -4.83 8.23 13.91
CA HIS A 115 -3.77 7.69 14.77
C HIS A 115 -2.81 8.78 15.27
N LYS A 116 -3.23 10.02 15.26
CA LYS A 116 -2.43 11.14 15.75
C LYS A 116 -2.29 11.04 17.26
N LEU A 117 -1.05 11.05 17.70
CA LEU A 117 -0.72 11.01 19.12
C LEU A 117 -0.67 12.41 19.73
#